data_8b0d8ca94eb30e8f4e2fd1aa8daac9d2
#
_entry.id   8b0d8ca94eb30e8f4e2fd1aa8daac9d2
#
_cell.length_a   1.000
_cell.length_b   1.000
_cell.length_c   1.000
_cell.angle_alpha   90.00
_cell.angle_beta   90.00
_cell.angle_gamma   90.00
#
_symmetry.space_group_name_H-M   'P 1'
#
loop_
_entity.id
_entity.type
_entity.pdbx_description
1 polymer ?
#
loop_
_entity_poly.entity_id
_entity_poly.type
_entity_poly.pdbx_seq_one_letter_code
_entity_poly.pdbx_strand_id
1 'polypeptide(L)'
;MYDHTPVDTLTFHHSMLLDEVRTGSFLQAILRTVHPGDVVLDIGSGTGILALFACLAGASRVYAVEEGPIIEIAKQVCRDNGFEDRVTFLQDWSTNIELPARANVLVTETIGNAGFEEGILGWVVDAKKRLLTADARIIPRSLTLMAAPVENEIEYEFVDDWLKGFYSFDYSAVRSLAAKSLLQTDLTSKSFIGKPTPLTSVDLESVDLNEIGARDMHCTSTSEVIRDGFVHGIGAWFTAELIPGIALSNVPPNRIPSWSQVLLPLEHVLRVSAGDRLLLAIRVKANASEWEWQISIDKSKKAGRSSPRGPIKLEQMSRSGANIVS
;
A
#
# COMPACT_ATOMS: atom_id res chain seq x y z
N MET A 1 3.17 12.26 -16.91
CA MET A 1 2.22 13.11 -16.17
C MET A 1 0.89 12.93 -16.89
N TYR A 2 0.09 11.96 -16.44
CA TYR A 2 -1.27 11.78 -16.95
C TYR A 2 -2.13 12.85 -16.29
N ASP A 3 -2.64 13.74 -17.12
CA ASP A 3 -3.62 14.76 -16.74
C ASP A 3 -4.93 13.98 -16.45
N HIS A 4 -5.16 13.64 -15.18
CA HIS A 4 -6.44 13.04 -14.79
C HIS A 4 -7.53 14.06 -15.09
N THR A 5 -8.43 13.71 -16.00
CA THR A 5 -9.57 14.56 -16.27
C THR A 5 -10.39 14.71 -14.99
N PRO A 6 -11.06 15.84 -14.75
CA PRO A 6 -11.92 15.98 -13.57
C PRO A 6 -12.97 14.87 -13.43
N VAL A 7 -13.39 14.26 -14.53
CA VAL A 7 -14.37 13.16 -14.55
C VAL A 7 -13.75 11.87 -13.99
N ASP A 8 -12.51 11.54 -14.36
CA ASP A 8 -11.82 10.33 -13.86
C ASP A 8 -11.60 10.43 -12.34
N THR A 9 -11.21 11.62 -11.87
CA THR A 9 -11.05 11.91 -10.44
C THR A 9 -12.37 11.73 -9.69
N LEU A 10 -13.48 12.23 -10.21
CA LEU A 10 -14.81 12.07 -9.58
C LEU A 10 -15.26 10.62 -9.53
N THR A 11 -15.06 9.87 -10.61
CA THR A 11 -15.42 8.44 -10.68
C THR A 11 -14.62 7.62 -9.66
N PHE A 12 -13.34 7.91 -9.53
CA PHE A 12 -12.46 7.26 -8.54
C PHE A 12 -12.94 7.55 -7.12
N HIS A 13 -13.12 8.82 -6.75
CA HIS A 13 -13.62 9.18 -5.43
C HIS A 13 -15.03 8.66 -5.13
N HIS A 14 -15.91 8.63 -6.16
CA HIS A 14 -17.24 8.04 -6.01
C HIS A 14 -17.17 6.55 -5.65
N SER A 15 -16.30 5.78 -6.31
CA SER A 15 -16.12 4.35 -6.00
C SER A 15 -15.65 4.14 -4.57
N MET A 16 -14.74 4.98 -4.07
CA MET A 16 -14.27 4.93 -2.68
C MET A 16 -15.36 5.26 -1.66
N LEU A 17 -16.25 6.23 -1.97
CA LEU A 17 -17.38 6.57 -1.11
C LEU A 17 -18.41 5.43 -1.02
N LEU A 18 -18.61 4.69 -2.13
CA LEU A 18 -19.50 3.53 -2.19
C LEU A 18 -18.95 2.28 -1.49
N ASP A 19 -17.67 2.27 -1.19
CA ASP A 19 -17.06 1.16 -0.46
C ASP A 19 -17.45 1.24 1.03
N GLU A 20 -18.55 0.58 1.37
CA GLU A 20 -19.09 0.57 2.74
C GLU A 20 -18.13 -0.07 3.74
N VAL A 21 -17.33 -1.04 3.32
CA VAL A 21 -16.35 -1.71 4.19
C VAL A 21 -15.25 -0.73 4.57
N ARG A 22 -14.66 -0.06 3.59
CA ARG A 22 -13.62 0.96 3.78
C ARG A 22 -14.17 2.14 4.58
N THR A 23 -15.15 2.82 4.03
CA THR A 23 -15.68 4.07 4.57
C THR A 23 -16.35 3.86 5.93
N GLY A 24 -17.09 2.76 6.11
CA GLY A 24 -17.71 2.40 7.38
C GLY A 24 -16.71 2.04 8.47
N SER A 25 -15.61 1.36 8.13
CA SER A 25 -14.54 1.06 9.09
C SER A 25 -13.83 2.32 9.58
N PHE A 26 -13.51 3.26 8.67
CA PHE A 26 -12.96 4.56 9.06
C PHE A 26 -13.93 5.37 9.91
N LEU A 27 -15.23 5.41 9.55
CA LEU A 27 -16.25 6.07 10.37
C LEU A 27 -16.23 5.52 11.81
N GLN A 28 -16.29 4.20 11.98
CA GLN A 28 -16.28 3.59 13.31
C GLN A 28 -14.98 3.87 14.07
N ALA A 29 -13.83 3.82 13.40
CA ALA A 29 -12.54 4.13 14.01
C ALA A 29 -12.48 5.58 14.48
N ILE A 30 -12.90 6.53 13.65
CA ILE A 30 -12.92 7.95 13.96
C ILE A 30 -13.87 8.24 15.13
N LEU A 31 -15.11 7.71 15.10
CA LEU A 31 -16.09 7.91 16.18
C LEU A 31 -15.63 7.36 17.55
N ARG A 32 -14.75 6.35 17.57
CA ARG A 32 -14.19 5.80 18.82
C ARG A 32 -12.89 6.50 19.26
N THR A 33 -12.21 7.21 18.38
CA THR A 33 -10.91 7.83 18.65
C THR A 33 -11.01 9.32 18.88
N VAL A 34 -11.82 10.03 18.11
CA VAL A 34 -11.96 11.48 18.20
C VAL A 34 -12.93 11.84 19.31
N HIS A 35 -12.55 12.80 20.15
CA HIS A 35 -13.34 13.30 21.27
C HIS A 35 -13.61 14.79 21.13
N PRO A 36 -14.64 15.33 21.84
CA PRO A 36 -14.88 16.75 21.90
C PRO A 36 -13.62 17.53 22.35
N GLY A 37 -13.25 18.54 21.57
CA GLY A 37 -12.06 19.36 21.82
C GLY A 37 -10.81 18.94 21.03
N ASP A 38 -10.79 17.77 20.43
CA ASP A 38 -9.67 17.32 19.61
C ASP A 38 -9.42 18.23 18.38
N VAL A 39 -8.17 18.32 18.01
CA VAL A 39 -7.70 18.92 16.74
C VAL A 39 -7.23 17.78 15.84
N VAL A 40 -7.91 17.61 14.70
CA VAL A 40 -7.66 16.51 13.77
C VAL A 40 -6.92 17.01 12.54
N LEU A 41 -5.94 16.24 12.09
CA LEU A 41 -5.28 16.41 10.78
C LEU A 41 -5.74 15.24 9.89
N ASP A 42 -6.30 15.56 8.72
CA ASP A 42 -6.70 14.61 7.68
C ASP A 42 -5.77 14.81 6.47
N ILE A 43 -4.88 13.85 6.22
CA ILE A 43 -3.92 13.88 5.10
C ILE A 43 -4.45 13.02 3.95
N GLY A 44 -4.53 13.63 2.73
CA GLY A 44 -5.17 13.01 1.58
C GLY A 44 -6.69 13.05 1.72
N SER A 45 -7.25 14.23 2.04
CA SER A 45 -8.65 14.35 2.43
C SER A 45 -9.64 14.08 1.29
N GLY A 46 -9.20 14.12 0.01
CA GLY A 46 -10.03 13.85 -1.15
C GLY A 46 -11.32 14.68 -1.14
N THR A 47 -12.47 14.01 -1.09
CA THR A 47 -13.81 14.64 -0.99
C THR A 47 -14.15 15.13 0.43
N GLY A 48 -13.25 14.96 1.40
CA GLY A 48 -13.42 15.44 2.78
C GLY A 48 -14.24 14.53 3.69
N ILE A 49 -14.54 13.29 3.29
CA ILE A 49 -15.43 12.41 4.07
C ILE A 49 -14.87 12.10 5.46
N LEU A 50 -13.54 11.87 5.60
CA LEU A 50 -12.92 11.57 6.90
C LEU A 50 -12.89 12.82 7.81
N ALA A 51 -12.66 14.00 7.23
CA ALA A 51 -12.78 15.27 7.94
C ALA A 51 -14.20 15.50 8.47
N LEU A 52 -15.23 15.19 7.68
CA LEU A 52 -16.64 15.27 8.12
C LEU A 52 -16.94 14.28 9.25
N PHE A 53 -16.42 13.05 9.18
CA PHE A 53 -16.54 12.08 10.27
C PHE A 53 -15.87 12.58 11.56
N ALA A 54 -14.72 13.23 11.47
CA ALA A 54 -14.07 13.86 12.60
C ALA A 54 -14.95 14.97 13.22
N CYS A 55 -15.60 15.78 12.37
CA CYS A 55 -16.57 16.77 12.83
C CYS A 55 -17.78 16.14 13.54
N LEU A 56 -18.33 15.05 13.01
CA LEU A 56 -19.42 14.30 13.63
C LEU A 56 -19.00 13.72 15.00
N ALA A 57 -17.75 13.26 15.12
CA ALA A 57 -17.20 12.75 16.36
C ALA A 57 -16.95 13.83 17.43
N GLY A 58 -17.03 15.12 17.08
CA GLY A 58 -16.90 16.24 18.00
C GLY A 58 -15.56 16.98 17.95
N ALA A 59 -14.74 16.77 16.91
CA ALA A 59 -13.52 17.54 16.73
C ALA A 59 -13.79 19.05 16.81
N SER A 60 -12.98 19.78 17.56
CA SER A 60 -13.10 21.23 17.66
C SER A 60 -12.55 21.94 16.42
N ARG A 61 -11.57 21.33 15.78
CA ARG A 61 -10.92 21.80 14.54
C ARG A 61 -10.45 20.60 13.71
N VAL A 62 -10.61 20.69 12.40
CA VAL A 62 -10.05 19.75 11.44
C VAL A 62 -9.22 20.51 10.42
N TYR A 63 -7.99 20.08 10.19
CA TYR A 63 -7.16 20.50 9.06
C TYR A 63 -7.20 19.41 8.01
N ALA A 64 -7.84 19.69 6.88
CA ALA A 64 -8.00 18.75 5.76
C ALA A 64 -7.01 19.15 4.66
N VAL A 65 -6.05 18.27 4.38
CA VAL A 65 -4.95 18.51 3.42
C VAL A 65 -5.15 17.64 2.20
N GLU A 66 -5.16 18.27 1.04
CA GLU A 66 -5.33 17.62 -0.25
C GLU A 66 -4.57 18.40 -1.32
N GLU A 67 -3.74 17.76 -2.12
CA GLU A 67 -2.96 18.43 -3.15
C GLU A 67 -3.78 18.72 -4.40
N GLY A 68 -4.73 17.84 -4.69
CA GLY A 68 -5.53 17.83 -5.91
C GLY A 68 -6.68 18.83 -5.92
N PRO A 69 -7.22 19.12 -7.10
CA PRO A 69 -8.34 20.06 -7.27
C PRO A 69 -9.64 19.54 -6.66
N ILE A 70 -9.73 18.26 -6.29
CA ILE A 70 -10.90 17.66 -5.63
C ILE A 70 -11.24 18.34 -4.31
N ILE A 71 -10.29 19.03 -3.69
CA ILE A 71 -10.48 19.80 -2.46
C ILE A 71 -11.58 20.88 -2.59
N GLU A 72 -11.83 21.40 -3.79
CA GLU A 72 -12.91 22.38 -3.99
C GLU A 72 -14.29 21.75 -3.80
N ILE A 73 -14.42 20.47 -4.16
CA ILE A 73 -15.63 19.69 -3.89
C ILE A 73 -15.77 19.43 -2.40
N ALA A 74 -14.66 19.06 -1.71
CA ALA A 74 -14.66 18.87 -0.27
C ALA A 74 -15.11 20.14 0.48
N LYS A 75 -14.64 21.32 0.06
CA LYS A 75 -15.06 22.61 0.61
C LYS A 75 -16.56 22.85 0.44
N GLN A 76 -17.10 22.52 -0.74
CA GLN A 76 -18.54 22.68 -1.00
C GLN A 76 -19.36 21.72 -0.15
N VAL A 77 -18.99 20.42 -0.13
CA VAL A 77 -19.68 19.42 0.68
C VAL A 77 -19.65 19.79 2.17
N CYS A 78 -18.52 20.31 2.65
CA CYS A 78 -18.36 20.78 4.03
C CYS A 78 -19.35 21.91 4.37
N ARG A 79 -19.48 22.94 3.49
CA ARG A 79 -20.45 24.04 3.65
C ARG A 79 -21.88 23.54 3.65
N ASP A 80 -22.23 22.67 2.70
CA ASP A 80 -23.59 22.15 2.54
C ASP A 80 -24.05 21.31 3.76
N ASN A 81 -23.07 20.81 4.53
CA ASN A 81 -23.33 20.06 5.78
C ASN A 81 -23.09 20.87 7.06
N GLY A 82 -22.81 22.17 6.97
CA GLY A 82 -22.73 23.09 8.11
C GLY A 82 -21.49 22.88 8.98
N PHE A 83 -20.37 22.47 8.40
CA PHE A 83 -19.10 22.24 9.11
C PHE A 83 -17.99 23.26 8.74
N GLU A 84 -18.27 24.27 7.95
CA GLU A 84 -17.30 25.24 7.42
C GLU A 84 -16.51 25.97 8.50
N ASP A 85 -17.12 26.20 9.66
CA ASP A 85 -16.44 26.87 10.78
C ASP A 85 -15.42 25.98 11.52
N ARG A 86 -15.50 24.65 11.30
CA ARG A 86 -14.65 23.66 11.96
C ARG A 86 -13.57 23.08 11.09
N VAL A 87 -13.71 23.10 9.75
CA VAL A 87 -12.75 22.54 8.83
C VAL A 87 -11.96 23.64 8.12
N THR A 88 -10.65 23.52 8.17
CA THR A 88 -9.72 24.35 7.38
C THR A 88 -9.11 23.48 6.29
N PHE A 89 -9.39 23.81 5.04
CA PHE A 89 -8.85 23.10 3.88
C PHE A 89 -7.52 23.73 3.44
N LEU A 90 -6.49 22.90 3.27
CA LEU A 90 -5.15 23.28 2.85
C LEU A 90 -4.82 22.54 1.55
N GLN A 91 -4.76 23.28 0.43
CA GLN A 91 -4.45 22.71 -0.87
C GLN A 91 -2.93 22.75 -1.11
N ASP A 92 -2.25 21.73 -0.67
CA ASP A 92 -0.82 21.51 -0.87
C ASP A 92 -0.45 20.08 -0.44
N TRP A 93 0.81 19.71 -0.68
CA TRP A 93 1.41 18.53 -0.05
C TRP A 93 1.52 18.75 1.46
N SER A 94 1.23 17.70 2.25
CA SER A 94 1.33 17.78 3.72
C SER A 94 2.72 18.19 4.22
N THR A 95 3.76 17.93 3.43
CA THR A 95 5.15 18.33 3.73
C THR A 95 5.41 19.84 3.60
N ASN A 96 4.55 20.57 2.91
CA ASN A 96 4.72 21.99 2.65
C ASN A 96 3.89 22.88 3.57
N ILE A 97 2.93 22.31 4.29
CA ILE A 97 2.03 23.08 5.16
C ILE A 97 2.62 23.32 6.54
N GLU A 98 2.10 24.32 7.20
CA GLU A 98 2.27 24.59 8.63
C GLU A 98 0.88 24.70 9.27
N LEU A 99 0.76 24.30 10.54
CA LEU A 99 -0.48 24.40 11.29
C LEU A 99 -0.33 25.46 12.38
N PRO A 100 -1.37 26.28 12.64
CA PRO A 100 -1.36 27.24 13.76
C PRO A 100 -1.21 26.57 15.13
N ALA A 101 -1.68 25.33 15.26
CA ALA A 101 -1.52 24.49 16.43
C ALA A 101 -1.37 23.03 15.99
N ARG A 102 -0.57 22.25 16.74
CA ARG A 102 -0.37 20.83 16.47
C ARG A 102 -1.67 20.05 16.68
N ALA A 103 -1.94 19.11 15.79
CA ALA A 103 -3.06 18.19 15.89
C ALA A 103 -2.74 17.04 16.87
N ASN A 104 -3.75 16.58 17.61
CA ASN A 104 -3.62 15.46 18.54
C ASN A 104 -4.29 14.18 18.01
N VAL A 105 -4.86 14.23 16.80
CA VAL A 105 -5.31 13.07 16.04
C VAL A 105 -4.89 13.24 14.59
N LEU A 106 -4.30 12.19 14.02
CA LEU A 106 -4.06 12.06 12.58
C LEU A 106 -5.02 11.01 12.02
N VAL A 107 -5.69 11.35 10.94
CA VAL A 107 -6.40 10.40 10.09
C VAL A 107 -5.80 10.49 8.70
N THR A 108 -5.49 9.37 8.08
CA THR A 108 -5.04 9.34 6.69
C THR A 108 -5.46 8.04 6.03
N GLU A 109 -5.96 8.14 4.81
CA GLU A 109 -6.22 7.01 3.97
C GLU A 109 -5.46 7.20 2.66
N THR A 110 -4.16 6.95 2.74
CA THR A 110 -3.19 6.90 1.65
C THR A 110 -2.54 5.51 1.66
N ILE A 111 -3.41 4.49 1.68
CA ILE A 111 -3.02 3.08 1.72
C ILE A 111 -3.11 2.53 0.31
N GLY A 112 -1.98 2.18 -0.28
CA GLY A 112 -1.96 1.52 -1.57
C GLY A 112 -2.37 0.04 -1.51
N ASN A 113 -2.38 -0.64 -2.67
CA ASN A 113 -2.81 -2.04 -2.79
C ASN A 113 -1.92 -3.04 -2.03
N ALA A 114 -0.62 -2.73 -1.87
CA ALA A 114 0.30 -3.45 -0.97
C ALA A 114 0.59 -2.67 0.32
N GLY A 115 -0.15 -1.58 0.57
CA GLY A 115 -0.14 -0.81 1.79
C GLY A 115 0.81 0.39 1.79
N PHE A 116 2.01 0.27 1.27
CA PHE A 116 3.06 1.29 1.45
C PHE A 116 3.40 2.09 0.19
N GLU A 117 2.87 1.74 -0.99
CA GLU A 117 3.27 2.34 -2.27
C GLU A 117 2.78 3.78 -2.47
N GLU A 118 1.78 4.24 -1.72
CA GLU A 118 1.31 5.63 -1.73
C GLU A 118 2.06 6.53 -0.73
N GLY A 119 3.07 6.00 -0.06
CA GLY A 119 3.97 6.78 0.79
C GLY A 119 3.45 7.11 2.17
N ILE A 120 2.40 6.43 2.67
CA ILE A 120 1.78 6.66 3.99
C ILE A 120 2.81 6.81 5.11
N LEU A 121 3.87 6.00 5.07
CA LEU A 121 4.90 6.01 6.10
C LEU A 121 5.66 7.34 6.14
N GLY A 122 5.98 7.88 4.97
CA GLY A 122 6.62 9.20 4.84
C GLY A 122 5.72 10.32 5.35
N TRP A 123 4.44 10.28 4.99
CA TRP A 123 3.46 11.28 5.44
C TRP A 123 3.28 11.27 6.95
N VAL A 124 3.16 10.07 7.56
CA VAL A 124 3.03 9.93 9.03
C VAL A 124 4.28 10.40 9.75
N VAL A 125 5.47 10.01 9.28
CA VAL A 125 6.76 10.42 9.89
C VAL A 125 6.94 11.94 9.83
N ASP A 126 6.65 12.57 8.69
CA ASP A 126 6.71 14.01 8.56
C ASP A 126 5.70 14.71 9.47
N ALA A 127 4.44 14.25 9.47
CA ALA A 127 3.40 14.80 10.33
C ALA A 127 3.76 14.70 11.81
N LYS A 128 4.28 13.57 12.28
CA LYS A 128 4.75 13.40 13.68
C LYS A 128 5.84 14.39 14.05
N LYS A 129 6.76 14.70 13.15
CA LYS A 129 7.83 15.67 13.40
C LYS A 129 7.32 17.11 13.51
N ARG A 130 6.43 17.51 12.63
CA ARG A 130 6.08 18.92 12.43
C ARG A 130 4.68 19.30 12.86
N LEU A 131 3.69 18.43 12.65
CA LEU A 131 2.28 18.78 12.67
C LEU A 131 1.52 18.20 13.86
N LEU A 132 2.05 17.14 14.52
CA LEU A 132 1.35 16.42 15.58
C LEU A 132 1.93 16.69 16.96
N THR A 133 1.10 16.52 17.99
CA THR A 133 1.55 16.44 19.39
C THR A 133 2.30 15.12 19.62
N ALA A 134 3.09 15.04 20.69
CA ALA A 134 3.91 13.85 20.97
C ALA A 134 3.07 12.60 21.29
N ASP A 135 1.86 12.79 21.79
CA ASP A 135 0.89 11.78 22.21
C ASP A 135 -0.26 11.61 21.20
N ALA A 136 -0.09 12.09 19.98
CA ALA A 136 -1.13 12.02 18.95
C ALA A 136 -1.54 10.59 18.63
N ARG A 137 -2.84 10.36 18.55
CA ARG A 137 -3.46 9.12 18.08
C ARG A 137 -3.47 9.10 16.56
N ILE A 138 -3.22 7.95 15.95
CA ILE A 138 -3.09 7.83 14.49
C ILE A 138 -4.04 6.76 13.95
N ILE A 139 -4.79 7.08 12.91
CA ILE A 139 -5.65 6.17 12.15
C ILE A 139 -5.17 6.16 10.69
N PRO A 140 -4.70 5.01 10.16
CA PRO A 140 -4.56 3.70 10.80
C PRO A 140 -3.45 3.69 11.87
N ARG A 141 -3.63 2.84 12.89
CA ARG A 141 -2.66 2.64 13.94
C ARG A 141 -1.44 1.84 13.46
N SER A 142 -1.68 0.80 12.70
CA SER A 142 -0.61 -0.04 12.17
C SER A 142 -0.91 -0.55 10.77
N LEU A 143 0.16 -0.88 10.05
CA LEU A 143 0.09 -1.39 8.69
C LEU A 143 1.05 -2.58 8.53
N THR A 144 0.54 -3.69 8.00
CA THR A 144 1.29 -4.92 7.77
C THR A 144 1.29 -5.22 6.27
N LEU A 145 2.49 -5.38 5.70
CA LEU A 145 2.69 -5.93 4.37
C LEU A 145 2.67 -7.45 4.45
N MET A 146 1.73 -8.07 3.76
CA MET A 146 1.61 -9.51 3.61
C MET A 146 2.08 -9.94 2.22
N ALA A 147 2.64 -11.15 2.12
CA ALA A 147 3.06 -11.68 0.83
C ALA A 147 2.95 -13.21 0.75
N ALA A 148 2.87 -13.70 -0.48
CA ALA A 148 2.99 -15.13 -0.78
C ALA A 148 3.65 -15.32 -2.16
N PRO A 149 4.39 -16.42 -2.38
CA PRO A 149 4.72 -16.85 -3.72
C PRO A 149 3.44 -17.24 -4.46
N VAL A 150 3.28 -16.76 -5.70
CA VAL A 150 2.07 -17.01 -6.49
C VAL A 150 2.37 -17.62 -7.85
N GLU A 151 1.46 -18.48 -8.28
CA GLU A 151 1.33 -18.96 -9.64
C GLU A 151 0.16 -18.22 -10.28
N ASN A 152 0.46 -17.31 -11.21
CA ASN A 152 -0.52 -16.49 -11.92
C ASN A 152 -0.04 -16.27 -13.35
N GLU A 153 -0.30 -17.27 -14.20
CA GLU A 153 0.14 -17.28 -15.60
C GLU A 153 -0.53 -16.15 -16.40
N ILE A 154 -1.80 -15.90 -16.14
CA ILE A 154 -2.58 -14.90 -16.88
C ILE A 154 -1.98 -13.50 -16.72
N GLU A 155 -1.74 -13.08 -15.49
CA GLU A 155 -1.14 -11.76 -15.23
C GLU A 155 0.33 -11.71 -15.67
N TYR A 156 1.02 -12.85 -15.60
CA TYR A 156 2.40 -12.93 -16.05
C TYR A 156 2.55 -12.86 -17.57
N GLU A 157 1.49 -13.19 -18.34
CA GLU A 157 1.49 -13.00 -19.80
C GLU A 157 1.81 -11.54 -20.17
N PHE A 158 1.39 -10.55 -19.37
CA PHE A 158 1.77 -9.15 -19.58
C PHE A 158 3.29 -8.95 -19.66
N VAL A 159 4.06 -9.73 -18.88
CA VAL A 159 5.53 -9.67 -18.87
C VAL A 159 6.11 -10.32 -20.12
N ASP A 160 5.57 -11.47 -20.55
CA ASP A 160 6.14 -12.25 -21.66
C ASP A 160 5.61 -11.84 -23.04
N ASP A 161 4.47 -11.16 -23.12
CA ASP A 161 3.90 -10.68 -24.39
C ASP A 161 4.85 -9.75 -25.16
N TRP A 162 5.70 -9.03 -24.47
CA TRP A 162 6.70 -8.17 -25.10
C TRP A 162 7.74 -8.95 -25.93
N LEU A 163 7.88 -10.26 -25.70
CA LEU A 163 8.74 -11.15 -26.53
C LEU A 163 8.10 -11.51 -27.86
N LYS A 164 6.76 -11.40 -27.99
CA LYS A 164 6.05 -11.73 -29.22
C LYS A 164 6.27 -10.69 -30.33
N GLY A 165 6.69 -9.47 -29.96
CA GLY A 165 6.77 -8.33 -30.86
C GLY A 165 5.39 -7.82 -31.29
N PHE A 166 5.35 -6.63 -31.88
CA PHE A 166 4.12 -6.00 -32.36
C PHE A 166 4.35 -5.43 -33.75
N TYR A 167 3.47 -5.72 -34.69
CA TYR A 167 3.54 -5.23 -36.08
C TYR A 167 4.90 -5.48 -36.76
N SER A 168 5.53 -6.63 -36.49
CA SER A 168 6.87 -7.02 -36.97
C SER A 168 8.05 -6.26 -36.36
N PHE A 169 7.82 -5.47 -35.30
CA PHE A 169 8.90 -4.83 -34.54
C PHE A 169 9.22 -5.62 -33.29
N ASP A 170 10.50 -5.64 -32.93
CA ASP A 170 10.99 -6.24 -31.70
C ASP A 170 10.79 -5.29 -30.51
N TYR A 171 10.02 -5.73 -29.52
CA TYR A 171 9.77 -5.02 -28.26
C TYR A 171 10.36 -5.74 -27.05
N SER A 172 11.23 -6.73 -27.26
CA SER A 172 11.80 -7.56 -26.19
C SER A 172 12.50 -6.75 -25.08
N ALA A 173 13.06 -5.59 -25.42
CA ALA A 173 13.67 -4.68 -24.46
C ALA A 173 12.68 -4.18 -23.35
N VAL A 174 11.38 -4.13 -23.65
CA VAL A 174 10.35 -3.69 -22.71
C VAL A 174 10.05 -4.75 -21.65
N ARG A 175 10.27 -6.04 -21.94
CA ARG A 175 10.04 -7.14 -21.03
C ARG A 175 10.72 -6.93 -19.65
N SER A 176 11.96 -6.47 -19.65
CA SER A 176 12.70 -6.21 -18.40
C SER A 176 12.05 -5.10 -17.56
N LEU A 177 11.42 -4.11 -18.18
CA LEU A 177 10.66 -3.08 -17.48
C LEU A 177 9.35 -3.65 -16.93
N ALA A 178 8.62 -4.44 -17.73
CA ALA A 178 7.40 -5.11 -17.31
C ALA A 178 7.64 -6.03 -16.10
N ALA A 179 8.75 -6.79 -16.11
CA ALA A 179 9.15 -7.64 -14.98
C ALA A 179 9.58 -6.86 -13.72
N LYS A 180 9.71 -5.55 -13.81
CA LYS A 180 10.05 -4.64 -12.69
C LYS A 180 8.90 -3.72 -12.31
N SER A 181 7.72 -3.94 -12.88
CA SER A 181 6.52 -3.15 -12.57
C SER A 181 5.67 -3.85 -11.52
N LEU A 182 5.04 -3.06 -10.65
CA LEU A 182 3.99 -3.53 -9.77
C LEU A 182 2.72 -3.70 -10.61
N LEU A 183 2.23 -4.92 -10.74
CA LEU A 183 1.03 -5.21 -11.50
C LEU A 183 -0.16 -5.34 -10.55
N GLN A 184 -1.16 -4.51 -10.74
CA GLN A 184 -2.42 -4.64 -10.03
C GLN A 184 -3.12 -5.93 -10.47
N THR A 185 -3.62 -6.73 -9.54
CA THR A 185 -4.20 -8.05 -9.83
C THR A 185 -5.24 -8.44 -8.80
N ASP A 186 -6.12 -9.35 -9.20
CA ASP A 186 -7.07 -10.02 -8.31
C ASP A 186 -6.59 -11.43 -7.99
N LEU A 187 -5.90 -11.60 -6.90
CA LEU A 187 -5.45 -12.90 -6.44
C LEU A 187 -6.60 -13.73 -5.85
N THR A 188 -6.51 -15.04 -5.99
CA THR A 188 -7.41 -16.00 -5.35
C THR A 188 -6.61 -16.97 -4.47
N SER A 189 -7.27 -17.72 -3.62
CA SER A 189 -6.61 -18.78 -2.85
C SER A 189 -5.90 -19.82 -3.72
N LYS A 190 -6.34 -20.02 -4.97
CA LYS A 190 -5.71 -20.92 -5.94
C LYS A 190 -4.40 -20.36 -6.51
N SER A 191 -4.23 -19.05 -6.51
CA SER A 191 -3.00 -18.40 -6.97
C SER A 191 -1.81 -18.70 -6.05
N PHE A 192 -2.06 -19.05 -4.78
CA PHE A 192 -0.97 -19.31 -3.84
C PHE A 192 -0.29 -20.66 -4.14
N ILE A 193 1.01 -20.60 -4.33
CA ILE A 193 1.89 -21.77 -4.43
C ILE A 193 2.71 -21.94 -3.15
N GLY A 194 2.78 -20.91 -2.33
CA GLY A 194 3.39 -20.92 -1.00
C GLY A 194 2.47 -20.31 0.05
N LYS A 195 2.78 -20.55 1.32
CA LYS A 195 2.01 -20.03 2.46
C LYS A 195 2.11 -18.50 2.53
N PRO A 196 0.98 -17.77 2.69
CA PRO A 196 1.01 -16.37 3.04
C PRO A 196 1.82 -16.11 4.31
N THR A 197 2.61 -15.03 4.30
CA THR A 197 3.48 -14.66 5.41
C THR A 197 3.53 -13.14 5.56
N PRO A 198 3.57 -12.59 6.80
CA PRO A 198 3.88 -11.19 6.99
C PRO A 198 5.36 -10.94 6.62
N LEU A 199 5.59 -9.87 5.88
CA LEU A 199 6.94 -9.38 5.56
C LEU A 199 7.40 -8.33 6.56
N THR A 200 6.52 -7.42 6.91
CA THR A 200 6.77 -6.39 7.92
C THR A 200 5.46 -5.90 8.50
N SER A 201 5.52 -5.41 9.73
CA SER A 201 4.43 -4.70 10.38
C SER A 201 4.99 -3.44 11.03
N VAL A 202 4.36 -2.31 10.77
CA VAL A 202 4.75 -1.00 11.30
C VAL A 202 3.62 -0.45 12.16
N ASP A 203 3.90 -0.20 13.42
CA ASP A 203 3.03 0.58 14.30
C ASP A 203 3.30 2.07 14.06
N LEU A 204 2.33 2.76 13.45
CA LEU A 204 2.46 4.14 13.02
C LEU A 204 2.41 5.13 14.20
N GLU A 205 1.80 4.74 15.32
CA GLU A 205 1.80 5.56 16.54
C GLU A 205 3.18 5.57 17.21
N SER A 206 3.86 4.43 17.24
CA SER A 206 5.14 4.26 17.93
C SER A 206 6.37 4.34 17.01
N VAL A 207 6.17 4.56 15.71
CA VAL A 207 7.25 4.57 14.72
C VAL A 207 8.39 5.50 15.11
N ASP A 208 9.64 4.99 15.10
CA ASP A 208 10.82 5.79 15.36
C ASP A 208 11.11 6.71 14.17
N LEU A 209 11.02 8.01 14.44
CA LEU A 209 11.21 9.07 13.45
C LEU A 209 12.64 9.14 12.87
N ASN A 210 13.62 8.51 13.53
CA ASN A 210 15.01 8.47 13.09
C ASN A 210 15.32 7.23 12.24
N GLU A 211 14.56 6.16 12.42
CA GLU A 211 14.78 4.90 11.71
C GLU A 211 13.97 4.80 10.42
N ILE A 212 12.72 5.26 10.44
CA ILE A 212 11.77 5.11 9.33
C ILE A 212 11.54 6.48 8.68
N GLY A 213 11.43 6.51 7.36
CA GLY A 213 11.27 7.75 6.57
C GLY A 213 12.59 8.39 6.10
N ALA A 214 13.73 8.03 6.74
CA ALA A 214 15.07 8.42 6.27
C ALA A 214 15.82 7.23 5.62
N ARG A 215 15.31 6.00 5.75
CA ARG A 215 15.96 4.79 5.24
C ARG A 215 14.97 3.93 4.46
N ASP A 216 15.50 3.17 3.53
CA ASP A 216 14.74 2.15 2.81
C ASP A 216 14.24 1.07 3.78
N MET A 217 13.03 0.61 3.58
CA MET A 217 12.46 -0.51 4.33
C MET A 217 12.91 -1.83 3.70
N HIS A 218 13.59 -2.68 4.46
CA HIS A 218 14.04 -3.99 4.02
C HIS A 218 13.23 -5.06 4.74
N CYS A 219 12.48 -5.84 3.99
CA CYS A 219 11.58 -6.86 4.51
C CYS A 219 11.98 -8.23 3.98
N THR A 220 12.09 -9.21 4.87
CA THR A 220 12.34 -10.59 4.47
C THR A 220 11.47 -11.56 5.27
N SER A 221 10.98 -12.59 4.60
CA SER A 221 10.25 -13.67 5.26
C SER A 221 10.44 -14.98 4.51
N THR A 222 10.16 -16.08 5.17
CA THR A 222 10.23 -17.41 4.56
C THR A 222 8.84 -17.96 4.35
N SER A 223 8.54 -18.42 3.13
CA SER A 223 7.31 -19.10 2.79
C SER A 223 7.57 -20.55 2.41
N GLU A 224 6.75 -21.46 2.92
CA GLU A 224 6.77 -22.89 2.55
C GLU A 224 5.90 -23.11 1.34
N VAL A 225 6.43 -23.78 0.32
CA VAL A 225 5.70 -24.20 -0.89
C VAL A 225 4.69 -25.28 -0.54
N ILE A 226 3.42 -25.06 -0.91
CA ILE A 226 2.30 -25.96 -0.53
C ILE A 226 1.93 -26.95 -1.63
N ARG A 227 2.39 -26.76 -2.87
CA ARG A 227 2.17 -27.66 -4.01
C ARG A 227 3.28 -27.49 -5.05
N ASP A 228 3.47 -28.49 -5.89
CA ASP A 228 4.35 -28.39 -7.05
C ASP A 228 3.78 -27.37 -8.06
N GLY A 229 4.66 -26.69 -8.80
CA GLY A 229 4.26 -25.76 -9.84
C GLY A 229 5.33 -24.69 -10.13
N PHE A 230 4.86 -23.51 -10.54
CA PHE A 230 5.72 -22.41 -10.97
C PHE A 230 5.42 -21.16 -10.18
N VAL A 231 6.45 -20.47 -9.71
CA VAL A 231 6.34 -19.14 -9.10
C VAL A 231 6.53 -18.11 -10.18
N HIS A 232 5.49 -17.35 -10.47
CA HIS A 232 5.51 -16.24 -11.40
C HIS A 232 5.91 -14.91 -10.75
N GLY A 233 5.66 -14.79 -9.45
CA GLY A 233 5.97 -13.58 -8.68
C GLY A 233 5.65 -13.70 -7.20
N ILE A 234 5.76 -12.56 -6.52
CA ILE A 234 5.27 -12.36 -5.16
C ILE A 234 3.91 -11.67 -5.26
N GLY A 235 2.86 -12.33 -4.77
CA GLY A 235 1.60 -11.66 -4.51
C GLY A 235 1.73 -10.89 -3.20
N ALA A 236 1.35 -9.61 -3.19
CA ALA A 236 1.44 -8.74 -2.04
C ALA A 236 0.10 -8.05 -1.76
N TRP A 237 -0.22 -7.86 -0.49
CA TRP A 237 -1.41 -7.17 0.00
C TRP A 237 -1.17 -6.63 1.40
N PHE A 238 -2.13 -5.88 1.93
CA PHE A 238 -2.00 -5.30 3.26
C PHE A 238 -3.02 -5.81 4.27
N THR A 239 -2.71 -5.57 5.54
CA THR A 239 -3.65 -5.51 6.66
C THR A 239 -3.36 -4.25 7.46
N ALA A 240 -4.36 -3.39 7.62
CA ALA A 240 -4.29 -2.17 8.39
C ALA A 240 -5.19 -2.29 9.63
N GLU A 241 -4.61 -2.22 10.82
CA GLU A 241 -5.39 -2.00 12.03
C GLU A 241 -5.65 -0.50 12.16
N LEU A 242 -6.92 -0.10 11.96
CA LEU A 242 -7.31 1.31 12.12
C LEU A 242 -7.22 1.73 13.57
N ILE A 243 -7.81 0.93 14.45
CA ILE A 243 -7.71 0.98 15.91
C ILE A 243 -7.84 -0.44 16.46
N PRO A 244 -7.56 -0.72 17.75
CA PRO A 244 -7.78 -2.04 18.32
C PRO A 244 -9.19 -2.57 18.08
N GLY A 245 -9.27 -3.69 17.35
CA GLY A 245 -10.53 -4.38 17.03
C GLY A 245 -11.26 -3.86 15.77
N ILE A 246 -10.71 -2.90 15.04
CA ILE A 246 -11.18 -2.51 13.71
C ILE A 246 -10.00 -2.57 12.72
N ALA A 247 -10.09 -3.45 11.75
CA ALA A 247 -9.06 -3.63 10.74
C ALA A 247 -9.65 -3.70 9.33
N LEU A 248 -8.84 -3.29 8.35
CA LEU A 248 -9.07 -3.46 6.92
C LEU A 248 -8.00 -4.36 6.34
N SER A 249 -8.37 -5.21 5.38
CA SER A 249 -7.40 -6.03 4.66
C SER A 249 -7.96 -6.43 3.31
N ASN A 250 -7.17 -6.26 2.27
CA ASN A 250 -7.47 -6.76 0.93
C ASN A 250 -6.93 -8.19 0.72
N VAL A 251 -6.86 -8.99 1.80
CA VAL A 251 -6.42 -10.39 1.76
C VAL A 251 -7.29 -11.23 0.82
N PRO A 252 -6.70 -12.00 -0.13
CA PRO A 252 -7.47 -12.91 -0.97
C PRO A 252 -8.16 -14.02 -0.15
N PRO A 253 -9.42 -14.42 -0.46
CA PRO A 253 -10.25 -13.97 -1.58
C PRO A 253 -11.15 -12.77 -1.26
N ASN A 254 -10.96 -12.10 -0.13
CA ASN A 254 -11.79 -10.98 0.24
C ASN A 254 -11.52 -9.82 -0.73
N ARG A 255 -12.60 -9.33 -1.34
CA ARG A 255 -12.54 -8.13 -2.16
C ARG A 255 -13.06 -6.95 -1.36
N ILE A 256 -12.22 -5.94 -1.20
CA ILE A 256 -12.64 -4.60 -0.82
C ILE A 256 -12.61 -3.80 -2.13
N PRO A 257 -13.72 -3.18 -2.56
CA PRO A 257 -13.81 -2.55 -3.88
C PRO A 257 -12.72 -1.53 -4.17
N SER A 258 -12.22 -0.83 -3.13
CA SER A 258 -11.18 0.19 -3.26
C SER A 258 -9.77 -0.36 -3.47
N TRP A 259 -9.52 -1.65 -3.24
CA TRP A 259 -8.17 -2.24 -3.34
C TRP A 259 -8.17 -3.62 -3.98
N SER A 260 -7.35 -3.76 -5.00
CA SER A 260 -6.88 -5.06 -5.51
C SER A 260 -5.66 -5.53 -4.72
N GLN A 261 -5.00 -6.58 -5.17
CA GLN A 261 -3.68 -6.98 -4.70
C GLN A 261 -2.62 -6.58 -5.74
N VAL A 262 -1.37 -6.79 -5.41
CA VAL A 262 -0.23 -6.51 -6.29
C VAL A 262 0.50 -7.82 -6.61
N LEU A 263 0.81 -8.03 -7.89
CA LEU A 263 1.80 -9.00 -8.33
C LEU A 263 3.13 -8.27 -8.54
N LEU A 264 4.17 -8.76 -7.89
CA LEU A 264 5.58 -8.38 -8.08
C LEU A 264 6.21 -9.50 -8.94
N PRO A 265 6.25 -9.37 -10.27
CA PRO A 265 6.62 -10.46 -11.14
C PRO A 265 8.11 -10.78 -11.04
N LEU A 266 8.46 -12.05 -11.25
CA LEU A 266 9.86 -12.45 -11.40
C LEU A 266 10.32 -12.23 -12.85
N GLU A 267 11.59 -11.92 -13.02
CA GLU A 267 12.19 -11.85 -14.36
C GLU A 267 12.21 -13.23 -15.05
N HIS A 268 12.35 -14.30 -14.25
CA HIS A 268 12.24 -15.68 -14.72
C HIS A 268 11.39 -16.51 -13.77
N VAL A 269 10.46 -17.25 -14.35
CA VAL A 269 9.59 -18.16 -13.63
C VAL A 269 10.40 -19.24 -12.90
N LEU A 270 10.10 -19.47 -11.62
CA LEU A 270 10.82 -20.44 -10.79
C LEU A 270 10.01 -21.71 -10.61
N ARG A 271 10.53 -22.86 -11.03
CA ARG A 271 9.92 -24.16 -10.74
C ARG A 271 10.20 -24.55 -9.29
N VAL A 272 9.17 -25.00 -8.60
CA VAL A 272 9.22 -25.39 -7.18
C VAL A 272 8.47 -26.70 -6.91
N SER A 273 8.78 -27.33 -5.80
CA SER A 273 8.09 -28.52 -5.32
C SER A 273 7.54 -28.31 -3.91
N ALA A 274 6.44 -29.00 -3.58
CA ALA A 274 5.87 -28.98 -2.25
C ALA A 274 6.91 -29.26 -1.17
N GLY A 275 6.90 -28.47 -0.10
CA GLY A 275 7.88 -28.52 0.97
C GLY A 275 9.18 -27.74 0.72
N ASP A 276 9.41 -27.19 -0.46
CA ASP A 276 10.49 -26.24 -0.66
C ASP A 276 10.25 -24.98 0.21
N ARG A 277 11.34 -24.37 0.64
CA ARG A 277 11.29 -23.10 1.38
C ARG A 277 11.82 -21.98 0.52
N LEU A 278 11.05 -20.92 0.42
CA LEU A 278 11.40 -19.74 -0.35
C LEU A 278 11.66 -18.57 0.59
N LEU A 279 12.78 -17.90 0.43
CA LEU A 279 13.04 -16.61 1.04
C LEU A 279 12.48 -15.53 0.11
N LEU A 280 11.51 -14.77 0.62
CA LEU A 280 10.96 -13.58 -0.01
C LEU A 280 11.69 -12.36 0.54
N ALA A 281 12.16 -11.48 -0.33
CA ALA A 281 12.76 -10.23 0.07
C ALA A 281 12.14 -9.09 -0.75
N ILE A 282 11.72 -8.04 -0.06
CA ILE A 282 11.22 -6.80 -0.65
C ILE A 282 11.95 -5.64 0.00
N ARG A 283 12.38 -4.69 -0.83
CA ARG A 283 12.91 -3.40 -0.41
C ARG A 283 12.03 -2.30 -0.97
N VAL A 284 11.58 -1.41 -0.11
CA VAL A 284 10.81 -0.21 -0.47
C VAL A 284 11.66 1.00 -0.15
N LYS A 285 11.89 1.87 -1.12
CA LYS A 285 12.60 3.14 -0.92
C LYS A 285 11.86 4.02 0.08
N ALA A 286 12.59 4.86 0.81
CA ALA A 286 12.05 5.73 1.85
C ALA A 286 10.89 6.64 1.37
N ASN A 287 10.92 7.04 0.10
CA ASN A 287 9.86 7.84 -0.54
C ASN A 287 8.78 7.01 -1.24
N ALA A 288 8.75 5.70 -1.02
CA ALA A 288 7.88 4.71 -1.69
C ALA A 288 7.98 4.67 -3.23
N SER A 289 8.92 5.45 -3.83
CA SER A 289 9.01 5.63 -5.28
C SER A 289 9.58 4.44 -6.04
N GLU A 290 10.26 3.54 -5.35
CA GLU A 290 10.87 2.36 -5.95
C GLU A 290 10.71 1.14 -5.04
N TRP A 291 10.35 0.02 -5.66
CA TRP A 291 10.27 -1.28 -5.02
C TRP A 291 11.26 -2.23 -5.70
N GLU A 292 12.00 -2.99 -4.90
CA GLU A 292 12.88 -4.06 -5.37
C GLU A 292 12.45 -5.35 -4.68
N TRP A 293 12.41 -6.45 -5.42
CA TRP A 293 12.02 -7.75 -4.85
C TRP A 293 12.79 -8.90 -5.46
N GLN A 294 12.89 -9.97 -4.68
CA GLN A 294 13.46 -11.23 -5.12
C GLN A 294 12.88 -12.42 -4.38
N ILE A 295 12.93 -13.58 -5.02
CA ILE A 295 12.69 -14.88 -4.38
C ILE A 295 13.93 -15.73 -4.57
N SER A 296 14.32 -16.43 -3.49
CA SER A 296 15.38 -17.45 -3.54
C SER A 296 14.95 -18.70 -2.79
N ILE A 297 15.50 -19.87 -3.20
CA ILE A 297 15.27 -21.13 -2.48
C ILE A 297 16.15 -21.13 -1.24
N ASP A 298 15.54 -21.26 -0.06
CA ASP A 298 16.25 -21.43 1.20
C ASP A 298 16.83 -22.85 1.29
N LYS A 299 18.14 -22.97 1.14
CA LYS A 299 18.88 -24.24 1.17
C LYS A 299 19.28 -24.69 2.57
N SER A 300 18.94 -23.94 3.61
CA SER A 300 19.44 -24.18 4.99
C SER A 300 18.99 -25.51 5.61
N LYS A 301 18.03 -26.26 5.01
CA LYS A 301 17.49 -27.53 5.53
C LYS A 301 17.63 -28.74 4.62
N LYS A 302 18.35 -28.70 3.49
CA LYS A 302 18.63 -29.91 2.69
C LYS A 302 19.95 -30.60 3.11
N ALA A 303 20.11 -30.86 4.39
CA ALA A 303 21.12 -31.83 4.86
C ALA A 303 20.49 -33.22 4.91
N GLY A 304 20.42 -33.95 3.78
CA GLY A 304 19.85 -35.30 3.77
C GLY A 304 19.77 -36.02 2.44
N ARG A 305 20.00 -35.38 1.30
CA ARG A 305 20.13 -36.05 0.01
C ARG A 305 21.20 -35.40 -0.85
N SER A 306 22.31 -36.10 -0.98
CA SER A 306 23.42 -35.74 -1.85
C SER A 306 23.03 -35.92 -3.31
N SER A 307 23.01 -34.83 -4.06
CA SER A 307 23.17 -34.83 -5.52
C SER A 307 23.93 -33.55 -5.92
N PRO A 308 25.03 -33.68 -6.69
CA PRO A 308 25.91 -32.55 -6.97
C PRO A 308 25.38 -31.77 -8.18
N ARG A 309 24.64 -30.73 -7.95
CA ARG A 309 24.49 -29.61 -8.89
C ARG A 309 24.85 -28.34 -8.15
N GLY A 310 25.90 -27.68 -8.63
CA GLY A 310 26.43 -26.46 -8.05
C GLY A 310 25.40 -25.36 -7.89
N PRO A 311 25.69 -24.35 -7.07
CA PRO A 311 24.74 -23.30 -6.73
C PRO A 311 24.43 -22.47 -7.98
N ILE A 312 23.17 -22.51 -8.45
CA ILE A 312 22.64 -21.46 -9.31
C ILE A 312 22.39 -20.27 -8.36
N LYS A 313 23.33 -19.34 -8.33
CA LYS A 313 23.11 -17.99 -7.84
C LYS A 313 22.26 -17.29 -8.87
N LEU A 314 20.96 -17.21 -8.68
CA LEU A 314 20.09 -16.23 -9.32
C LEU A 314 19.99 -15.03 -8.38
N GLU A 315 21.01 -14.19 -8.38
CA GLU A 315 20.91 -12.82 -7.88
C GLU A 315 20.25 -11.99 -9.00
N GLN A 316 18.97 -11.80 -8.89
CA GLN A 316 18.26 -10.80 -9.71
C GLN A 316 17.46 -9.93 -8.78
N MET A 317 17.91 -8.70 -8.60
CA MET A 317 17.12 -7.63 -8.00
C MET A 317 16.36 -6.95 -9.14
N SER A 318 15.04 -7.03 -9.12
CA SER A 318 14.18 -6.24 -9.98
C SER A 318 13.99 -4.86 -9.35
N ARG A 319 14.11 -3.78 -10.14
CA ARG A 319 13.91 -2.41 -9.67
C ARG A 319 12.72 -1.82 -10.40
N SER A 320 11.72 -1.35 -9.67
CA SER A 320 10.64 -0.56 -10.24
C SER A 320 10.84 0.91 -9.88
N GLY A 321 10.77 1.78 -10.89
CA GLY A 321 10.47 3.19 -10.63
C GLY A 321 8.96 3.30 -10.50
N ALA A 322 8.45 3.95 -9.45
CA ALA A 322 7.02 4.06 -9.21
C ALA A 322 6.36 4.89 -10.32
N ASN A 323 5.85 4.18 -11.33
CA ASN A 323 4.76 4.64 -12.14
C ASN A 323 3.67 3.59 -11.96
N ILE A 324 2.76 3.84 -11.04
CA ILE A 324 1.50 3.11 -10.96
C ILE A 324 0.77 3.45 -12.24
N VAL A 325 0.74 2.50 -13.16
CA VAL A 325 -0.14 2.58 -14.32
C VAL A 325 -1.51 2.16 -13.80
N SER A 326 -2.34 3.15 -13.54
CA SER A 326 -3.77 2.97 -13.27
C SER A 326 -4.54 2.77 -14.56
#